data_c4d1694d048e1219d5b106684e2061aa
#
_entry.id   c4d1694d048e1219d5b106684e2061aa
#
_cell.length_a   1.000
_cell.length_b   1.000
_cell.length_c   1.000
_cell.angle_alpha   90.00
_cell.angle_beta   90.00
_cell.angle_gamma   90.00
#
_symmetry.space_group_name_H-M   'P 1'
#
loop_
_entity.id
_entity.type
_entity.pdbx_description
1 polymer ?
#
loop_
_entity_poly.entity_id
_entity_poly.type
_entity_poly.pdbx_seq_one_letter_code
_entity_poly.pdbx_strand_id
1 'polypeptide(L)'
;LNFRVRKDGIGIFKNLDKLSSKLYYSNYIPLKRKFNFSFNFSTLYSSKNLPFLFYESSDKIRGYEKYLIHGHSYFIQKNSLKKNILSTSFNRDNEKLIKRVKNIPLDIYLKIFFDSGIIWKYNKQPINSYLNNKYLYSFGVGIDLVTLKNISLSTELSRNSLNENNLSFKLGADF
;
A
#
# COMPACT_ATOMS: atom_id res chain seq x y z
N LEU A 1 -3.57 -0.98 -15.00
CA LEU A 1 -2.14 -1.00 -15.30
C LEU A 1 -1.64 0.43 -15.46
N ASN A 2 -0.62 0.82 -14.70
CA ASN A 2 0.04 2.11 -14.83
C ASN A 2 1.54 1.88 -15.01
N PHE A 3 2.07 2.35 -16.13
CA PHE A 3 3.49 2.27 -16.44
C PHE A 3 4.06 3.69 -16.58
N ARG A 4 5.14 3.98 -15.88
CA ARG A 4 5.82 5.28 -15.91
C ARG A 4 7.31 5.09 -16.12
N VAL A 5 7.85 5.79 -17.10
CA VAL A 5 9.30 5.94 -17.28
C VAL A 5 9.66 7.39 -16.98
N ARG A 6 10.71 7.58 -16.20
CA ARG A 6 11.20 8.90 -15.82
C ARG A 6 12.70 8.95 -16.00
N LYS A 7 13.16 9.99 -16.67
CA LYS A 7 14.57 10.34 -16.78
C LYS A 7 14.83 11.64 -15.99
N ASP A 8 15.70 11.58 -15.01
CA ASP A 8 16.16 12.72 -14.23
C ASP A 8 17.60 13.05 -14.61
N GLY A 9 17.86 14.32 -14.94
CA GLY A 9 19.15 14.81 -15.39
C GLY A 9 19.30 14.82 -16.91
N ILE A 10 19.81 15.92 -17.45
CA ILE A 10 20.15 16.06 -18.87
C ILE A 10 21.66 16.30 -18.92
N GLY A 11 22.43 15.28 -19.28
CA GLY A 11 23.82 15.29 -19.78
C GLY A 11 24.88 16.19 -19.14
N ILE A 12 24.51 17.33 -18.56
CA ILE A 12 25.41 18.33 -18.01
C ILE A 12 25.93 17.91 -16.63
N PHE A 13 25.13 17.18 -15.86
CA PHE A 13 25.52 16.64 -14.55
C PHE A 13 25.60 15.14 -14.61
N LYS A 14 26.70 14.56 -15.03
CA LYS A 14 26.94 13.11 -15.15
C LYS A 14 26.59 12.31 -13.90
N ASN A 15 26.60 12.95 -12.73
CA ASN A 15 26.28 12.30 -11.45
C ASN A 15 24.76 12.22 -11.15
N LEU A 16 23.93 12.99 -11.85
CA LEU A 16 22.48 13.05 -11.64
C LEU A 16 21.66 12.36 -12.75
N ASP A 17 22.33 11.81 -13.76
CA ASP A 17 21.65 11.13 -14.88
C ASP A 17 21.07 9.79 -14.42
N LYS A 18 19.76 9.74 -14.21
CA LYS A 18 19.01 8.56 -13.76
C LYS A 18 17.91 8.23 -14.73
N LEU A 19 17.84 6.97 -15.11
CA LEU A 19 16.67 6.39 -15.75
C LEU A 19 15.95 5.51 -14.73
N SER A 20 14.67 5.74 -14.51
CA SER A 20 13.82 4.90 -13.67
C SER A 20 12.56 4.47 -14.42
N SER A 21 12.14 3.25 -14.21
CA SER A 21 10.88 2.72 -14.69
C SER A 21 10.06 2.18 -13.51
N LYS A 22 8.80 2.60 -13.44
CA LYS A 22 7.84 2.13 -12.42
C LYS A 22 6.68 1.47 -13.12
N LEU A 23 6.34 0.26 -12.67
CA LEU A 23 5.16 -0.46 -13.09
C LEU A 23 4.28 -0.71 -11.87
N TYR A 24 3.03 -0.34 -11.99
CA TYR A 24 2.00 -0.60 -11.00
C TYR A 24 0.82 -1.30 -11.64
N TYR A 25 0.40 -2.40 -11.06
CA TYR A 25 -0.79 -3.14 -11.47
C TYR A 25 -1.67 -3.39 -10.26
N SER A 26 -2.95 -3.09 -10.42
CA SER A 26 -3.97 -3.38 -9.41
C SER A 26 -5.14 -4.07 -10.08
N ASN A 27 -5.61 -5.13 -9.47
CA ASN A 27 -6.79 -5.84 -9.91
C ASN A 27 -7.68 -6.16 -8.70
N TYR A 28 -8.98 -6.02 -8.91
CA TYR A 28 -10.00 -6.30 -7.94
C TYR A 28 -11.02 -7.26 -8.54
N ILE A 29 -11.13 -8.43 -7.97
CA ILE A 29 -11.94 -9.52 -8.49
C ILE A 29 -13.07 -9.80 -7.50
N PRO A 30 -14.33 -9.45 -7.83
CA PRO A 30 -15.48 -9.84 -7.04
C PRO A 30 -15.68 -11.35 -7.16
N LEU A 31 -15.77 -12.04 -6.05
CA LEU A 31 -16.01 -13.45 -5.94
C LEU A 31 -17.43 -13.72 -5.46
N LYS A 32 -17.89 -14.97 -5.59
CA LYS A 32 -19.20 -15.39 -5.06
C LYS A 32 -19.27 -15.20 -3.53
N ARG A 33 -20.49 -15.14 -2.97
CA ARG A 33 -20.79 -15.06 -1.52
C ARG A 33 -20.21 -13.83 -0.82
N LYS A 34 -20.21 -12.65 -1.47
CA LYS A 34 -19.72 -11.38 -0.92
C LYS A 34 -18.23 -11.36 -0.61
N PHE A 35 -17.44 -12.23 -1.22
CA PHE A 35 -15.99 -12.18 -1.17
C PHE A 35 -15.44 -11.31 -2.29
N ASN A 36 -14.31 -10.64 -2.00
CA ASN A 36 -13.58 -9.81 -2.94
C ASN A 36 -12.09 -10.11 -2.79
N PHE A 37 -11.43 -10.40 -3.88
CA PHE A 37 -9.99 -10.59 -3.91
C PHE A 37 -9.33 -9.39 -4.56
N SER A 38 -8.32 -8.83 -3.92
CA SER A 38 -7.49 -7.77 -4.47
C SER A 38 -6.04 -8.23 -4.60
N PHE A 39 -5.47 -7.97 -5.74
CA PHE A 39 -4.09 -8.25 -6.08
C PHE A 39 -3.44 -6.96 -6.56
N ASN A 40 -2.38 -6.53 -5.88
CA ASN A 40 -1.62 -5.35 -6.25
C ASN A 40 -0.14 -5.72 -6.37
N PHE A 41 0.47 -5.23 -7.41
CA PHE A 41 1.87 -5.47 -7.71
C PHE A 41 2.51 -4.15 -8.11
N SER A 42 3.66 -3.86 -7.54
CA SER A 42 4.42 -2.64 -7.78
C SER A 42 5.89 -2.95 -7.91
N THR A 43 6.51 -2.45 -8.97
CA THR A 43 7.96 -2.56 -9.17
C THR A 43 8.55 -1.24 -9.60
N LEU A 44 9.72 -0.96 -9.11
CA LEU A 44 10.56 0.16 -9.51
C LEU A 44 11.94 -0.37 -9.86
N TYR A 45 12.42 0.00 -11.02
CA TYR A 45 13.81 -0.22 -11.44
C TYR A 45 14.51 1.11 -11.64
N SER A 46 15.75 1.25 -11.17
CA SER A 46 16.56 2.45 -11.34
C SER A 46 17.96 2.10 -11.80
N SER A 47 18.44 2.79 -12.86
CA SER A 47 19.71 2.51 -13.52
C SER A 47 20.95 2.98 -12.77
N LYS A 48 20.82 3.89 -11.81
CA LYS A 48 21.94 4.46 -11.06
C LYS A 48 21.62 4.68 -9.58
N ASN A 49 22.66 4.64 -8.76
CA ASN A 49 22.64 5.09 -7.38
C ASN A 49 22.60 6.62 -7.33
N LEU A 50 21.53 7.13 -6.79
CA LEU A 50 21.43 8.54 -6.47
C LEU A 50 21.52 8.77 -4.98
N PRO A 51 21.86 10.01 -4.55
CA PRO A 51 21.70 10.41 -3.16
C PRO A 51 20.30 10.13 -2.65
N PHE A 52 20.16 9.87 -1.36
CA PHE A 52 18.92 9.52 -0.65
C PHE A 52 17.71 10.40 -1.01
N LEU A 53 17.92 11.69 -1.26
CA LEU A 53 16.88 12.68 -1.61
C LEU A 53 16.08 12.32 -2.89
N PHE A 54 16.61 11.45 -3.73
CA PHE A 54 15.98 11.07 -5.00
C PHE A 54 15.36 9.66 -4.97
N TYR A 55 15.29 9.04 -3.78
CA TYR A 55 14.57 7.76 -3.66
C TYR A 55 13.07 8.02 -3.66
N GLU A 56 12.37 7.35 -4.56
CA GLU A 56 10.93 7.25 -4.44
C GLU A 56 10.61 6.41 -3.19
N SER A 57 9.62 6.85 -2.39
CA SER A 57 9.11 6.04 -1.31
C SER A 57 8.58 4.74 -1.89
N SER A 58 9.10 3.62 -1.39
CA SER A 58 8.53 2.32 -1.74
C SER A 58 7.09 2.23 -1.22
N ASP A 59 6.22 1.60 -1.97
CA ASP A 59 4.93 1.17 -1.43
C ASP A 59 5.19 0.31 -0.20
N LYS A 60 4.71 0.76 0.96
CA LYS A 60 5.01 0.09 2.22
C LYS A 60 4.38 -1.30 2.24
N ILE A 61 5.17 -2.32 2.58
CA ILE A 61 4.68 -3.65 2.93
C ILE A 61 4.01 -3.56 4.29
N ARG A 62 2.78 -4.06 4.44
CA ARG A 62 2.08 -4.09 5.73
C ARG A 62 2.89 -4.89 6.76
N GLY A 63 2.88 -4.48 8.01
CA GLY A 63 3.69 -5.13 9.06
C GLY A 63 5.12 -4.61 9.16
N TYR A 64 5.52 -3.67 8.28
CA TYR A 64 6.83 -3.01 8.33
C TYR A 64 6.69 -1.48 8.48
N GLU A 65 5.59 -1.01 9.01
CA GLU A 65 5.30 0.42 9.15
C GLU A 65 6.32 1.16 10.03
N LYS A 66 6.94 0.44 10.96
CA LYS A 66 8.00 0.96 11.86
C LYS A 66 9.35 1.14 11.17
N TYR A 67 9.53 0.53 9.99
CA TYR A 67 10.81 0.50 9.30
C TYR A 67 10.81 1.46 8.12
N LEU A 68 11.89 2.26 8.02
CA LEU A 68 12.19 3.02 6.83
C LEU A 68 13.07 2.17 5.91
N ILE A 69 12.45 1.50 4.95
CA ILE A 69 13.16 0.64 4.00
C ILE A 69 13.28 1.41 2.69
N HIS A 70 14.45 1.93 2.43
CA HIS A 70 14.74 2.66 1.21
C HIS A 70 15.64 1.85 0.30
N GLY A 71 15.36 1.89 -1.00
CA GLY A 71 16.18 1.23 -2.01
C GLY A 71 16.10 1.93 -3.35
N HIS A 72 17.00 1.59 -4.26
CA HIS A 72 17.00 2.12 -5.63
C HIS A 72 16.00 1.37 -6.53
N SER A 73 15.72 0.13 -6.20
CA SER A 73 14.77 -0.71 -6.92
C SER A 73 13.98 -1.56 -5.93
N TYR A 74 12.77 -1.90 -6.29
CA TYR A 74 11.94 -2.78 -5.47
C TYR A 74 10.95 -3.58 -6.31
N PHE A 75 10.52 -4.69 -5.76
CA PHE A 75 9.38 -5.48 -6.17
C PHE A 75 8.49 -5.72 -4.95
N ILE A 76 7.23 -5.36 -5.02
CA ILE A 76 6.26 -5.52 -3.93
C ILE A 76 4.97 -6.07 -4.48
N GLN A 77 4.45 -7.08 -3.83
CA GLN A 77 3.16 -7.70 -4.11
C GLN A 77 2.30 -7.66 -2.86
N LYS A 78 1.03 -7.26 -3.01
CA LYS A 78 0.05 -7.19 -1.93
C LYS A 78 -1.21 -7.93 -2.35
N ASN A 79 -1.65 -8.86 -1.51
CA ASN A 79 -2.85 -9.63 -1.74
C ASN A 79 -3.80 -9.44 -0.56
N SER A 80 -5.09 -9.33 -0.83
CA SER A 80 -6.10 -9.31 0.22
C SER A 80 -7.36 -10.03 -0.23
N LEU A 81 -7.90 -10.83 0.66
CA LEU A 81 -9.24 -11.41 0.52
C LEU A 81 -10.14 -10.77 1.56
N LYS A 82 -11.20 -10.12 1.09
CA LYS A 82 -12.18 -9.42 1.92
C LYS A 82 -13.53 -10.10 1.80
N LYS A 83 -14.24 -10.17 2.93
CA LYS A 83 -15.64 -10.61 2.97
C LYS A 83 -16.50 -9.52 3.57
N ASN A 84 -17.53 -9.10 2.87
CA ASN A 84 -18.54 -8.22 3.45
C ASN A 84 -19.39 -9.02 4.44
N ILE A 85 -19.37 -8.61 5.71
CA ILE A 85 -20.10 -9.26 6.81
C ILE A 85 -21.36 -8.51 7.19
N LEU A 86 -21.36 -7.18 7.00
CA LEU A 86 -22.52 -6.35 7.30
C LEU A 86 -22.61 -5.20 6.29
N SER A 87 -23.81 -4.99 5.76
CA SER A 87 -24.15 -3.81 4.98
C SER A 87 -25.44 -3.23 5.57
N THR A 88 -25.35 -2.03 6.08
CA THR A 88 -26.49 -1.31 6.67
C THR A 88 -26.48 0.14 6.23
N SER A 89 -27.58 0.82 6.44
CA SER A 89 -27.67 2.28 6.21
C SER A 89 -28.35 2.93 7.41
N PHE A 90 -27.74 3.98 7.91
CA PHE A 90 -28.34 4.78 8.97
C PHE A 90 -29.14 5.92 8.36
N ASN A 91 -30.43 5.94 8.71
CA ASN A 91 -31.32 7.05 8.35
C ASN A 91 -31.27 8.09 9.48
N ARG A 92 -30.87 9.30 9.18
CA ARG A 92 -30.82 10.38 10.16
C ARG A 92 -32.02 11.32 9.92
N ASP A 93 -33.04 11.19 10.77
CA ASP A 93 -34.27 11.99 10.70
C ASP A 93 -34.16 13.43 11.26
N ASN A 94 -32.98 13.85 11.72
CA ASN A 94 -32.76 15.17 12.31
C ASN A 94 -32.52 16.27 11.26
N GLU A 95 -33.52 17.11 11.12
CA GLU A 95 -33.72 18.10 10.05
C GLU A 95 -32.76 19.30 9.99
N LYS A 96 -31.78 19.49 10.89
CA LYS A 96 -31.23 20.86 11.05
C LYS A 96 -29.85 21.16 10.48
N LEU A 97 -29.03 20.20 10.09
CA LEU A 97 -27.64 20.55 9.73
C LEU A 97 -27.12 20.11 8.35
N ILE A 98 -27.64 19.08 7.72
CA ILE A 98 -27.14 18.70 6.36
C ILE A 98 -28.28 18.04 5.56
N LYS A 99 -29.03 18.78 4.80
CA LYS A 99 -30.14 18.33 3.91
C LYS A 99 -29.69 17.35 2.81
N ARG A 100 -28.38 17.13 2.58
CA ARG A 100 -27.87 16.35 1.44
C ARG A 100 -27.52 14.89 1.73
N VAL A 101 -27.42 14.47 2.99
CA VAL A 101 -27.02 13.10 3.33
C VAL A 101 -28.12 12.43 4.14
N LYS A 102 -29.14 11.94 3.44
CA LYS A 102 -30.29 11.27 4.06
C LYS A 102 -29.94 9.86 4.56
N ASN A 103 -29.12 9.12 3.84
CA ASN A 103 -28.74 7.75 4.17
C ASN A 103 -27.22 7.63 4.18
N ILE A 104 -26.65 7.28 5.31
CA ILE A 104 -25.23 7.01 5.46
C ILE A 104 -25.05 5.50 5.35
N PRO A 105 -24.52 4.96 4.23
CA PRO A 105 -24.21 3.56 4.11
C PRO A 105 -23.01 3.21 5.01
N LEU A 106 -23.06 2.07 5.67
CA LEU A 106 -21.97 1.49 6.42
C LEU A 106 -21.79 0.04 5.99
N ASP A 107 -20.65 -0.25 5.42
CA ASP A 107 -20.22 -1.59 5.07
C ASP A 107 -19.07 -2.02 5.95
N ILE A 108 -19.14 -3.22 6.50
CA ILE A 108 -18.10 -3.83 7.33
C ILE A 108 -17.53 -5.04 6.58
N TYR A 109 -16.22 -5.01 6.37
CA TYR A 109 -15.49 -6.10 5.74
C TYR A 109 -14.51 -6.73 6.72
N LEU A 110 -14.51 -8.04 6.77
CA LEU A 110 -13.42 -8.81 7.36
C LEU A 110 -12.38 -9.09 6.26
N LYS A 111 -11.11 -8.95 6.59
CA LYS A 111 -10.00 -9.04 5.65
C LYS A 111 -8.91 -9.97 6.17
N ILE A 112 -8.38 -10.82 5.29
CA ILE A 112 -7.10 -11.49 5.47
C ILE A 112 -6.17 -11.03 4.36
N PHE A 113 -4.87 -10.98 4.64
CA PHE A 113 -3.90 -10.51 3.66
C PHE A 113 -2.56 -11.19 3.77
N PHE A 114 -1.85 -11.17 2.65
CA PHE A 114 -0.46 -11.59 2.53
C PHE A 114 0.26 -10.63 1.60
N ASP A 115 1.32 -10.01 2.10
CA ASP A 115 2.19 -9.12 1.35
C ASP A 115 3.58 -9.70 1.29
N SER A 116 4.27 -9.45 0.18
CA SER A 116 5.67 -9.84 0.03
C SER A 116 6.42 -8.87 -0.86
N GLY A 117 7.73 -8.85 -0.74
CA GLY A 117 8.55 -8.00 -1.57
C GLY A 117 10.04 -8.10 -1.28
N ILE A 118 10.79 -7.45 -2.13
CA ILE A 118 12.24 -7.27 -1.98
C ILE A 118 12.59 -5.84 -2.38
N ILE A 119 13.48 -5.22 -1.61
CA ILE A 119 13.93 -3.85 -1.84
C ILE A 119 15.45 -3.90 -1.93
N TRP A 120 15.97 -3.54 -3.10
CA TRP A 120 17.40 -3.62 -3.38
C TRP A 120 18.11 -2.31 -3.07
N LYS A 121 19.28 -2.44 -2.45
CA LYS A 121 20.18 -1.36 -2.12
C LYS A 121 21.57 -1.64 -2.72
N TYR A 122 22.23 -0.61 -3.22
CA TYR A 122 23.65 -0.70 -3.57
C TYR A 122 24.55 -0.62 -2.33
N ASN A 123 25.65 -1.38 -2.34
CA ASN A 123 26.55 -1.55 -1.19
C ASN A 123 27.26 -0.30 -0.67
N LYS A 124 27.23 0.82 -1.39
CA LYS A 124 28.02 2.04 -1.06
C LYS A 124 27.24 3.12 -0.29
N GLN A 125 26.07 2.80 0.26
CA GLN A 125 25.25 3.85 0.90
C GLN A 125 25.26 3.76 2.42
N PRO A 126 25.34 4.93 3.11
CA PRO A 126 25.47 4.98 4.57
C PRO A 126 24.21 4.60 5.35
N ILE A 127 23.05 4.47 4.68
CA ILE A 127 21.78 4.13 5.34
C ILE A 127 21.71 2.61 5.51
N ASN A 128 22.00 2.15 6.70
CA ASN A 128 21.93 0.74 7.07
C ASN A 128 20.51 0.31 7.41
N SER A 129 19.72 -0.02 6.42
CA SER A 129 18.58 -0.88 6.65
C SER A 129 19.02 -2.33 6.46
N TYR A 130 19.05 -3.10 7.55
CA TYR A 130 19.39 -4.52 7.50
C TYR A 130 18.33 -5.37 6.76
N LEU A 131 17.20 -4.76 6.40
CA LEU A 131 16.09 -5.35 5.68
C LEU A 131 16.25 -5.29 4.15
N ASN A 132 17.15 -4.45 3.65
CA ASN A 132 17.45 -4.39 2.23
C ASN A 132 18.09 -5.70 1.73
N ASN A 133 17.83 -6.02 0.46
CA ASN A 133 18.32 -7.22 -0.21
C ASN A 133 17.84 -8.55 0.43
N LYS A 134 16.82 -8.46 1.29
CA LYS A 134 16.16 -9.62 1.89
C LYS A 134 14.74 -9.75 1.36
N TYR A 135 14.27 -10.97 1.26
CA TYR A 135 12.85 -11.21 0.98
C TYR A 135 12.02 -10.93 2.23
N LEU A 136 11.14 -9.98 2.10
CA LEU A 136 10.24 -9.54 3.17
C LEU A 136 8.85 -10.09 2.90
N TYR A 137 8.21 -10.61 3.91
CA TYR A 137 6.82 -11.03 3.84
C TYR A 137 6.08 -10.71 5.14
N SER A 138 4.79 -10.54 5.01
CA SER A 138 3.88 -10.37 6.14
C SER A 138 2.51 -10.95 5.83
N PHE A 139 1.83 -11.37 6.85
CA PHE A 139 0.45 -11.83 6.76
C PHE A 139 -0.34 -11.26 7.93
N GLY A 140 -1.65 -11.18 7.78
CA GLY A 140 -2.46 -10.63 8.84
C GLY A 140 -3.94 -10.66 8.54
N VAL A 141 -4.68 -10.13 9.51
CA VAL A 141 -6.12 -9.98 9.47
C VAL A 141 -6.50 -8.52 9.71
N GLY A 142 -7.68 -8.13 9.30
CA GLY A 142 -8.14 -6.77 9.53
C GLY A 142 -9.63 -6.61 9.37
N ILE A 143 -10.10 -5.45 9.79
CA ILE A 143 -11.48 -5.01 9.63
C ILE A 143 -11.46 -3.68 8.90
N ASP A 144 -12.24 -3.58 7.82
CA ASP A 144 -12.45 -2.33 7.09
C ASP A 144 -13.88 -1.87 7.32
N LEU A 145 -14.04 -0.64 7.78
CA LEU A 145 -15.31 0.08 7.86
C LEU A 145 -15.36 1.06 6.69
N VAL A 146 -16.33 0.92 5.82
CA VAL A 146 -16.49 1.79 4.65
C VAL A 146 -17.79 2.56 4.78
N THR A 147 -17.72 3.89 4.69
CA THR A 147 -18.87 4.77 4.77
C THR A 147 -18.83 5.82 3.66
N LEU A 148 -19.99 6.39 3.31
CA LEU A 148 -20.13 7.42 2.28
C LEU A 148 -19.45 7.07 0.94
N LYS A 149 -19.35 5.78 0.62
CA LYS A 149 -18.71 5.16 -0.56
C LYS A 149 -17.20 5.37 -0.69
N ASN A 150 -16.63 6.37 -0.06
CA ASN A 150 -15.24 6.80 -0.30
C ASN A 150 -14.40 6.89 0.97
N ILE A 151 -15.01 6.90 2.16
CA ILE A 151 -14.26 6.97 3.42
C ILE A 151 -14.13 5.57 4.00
N SER A 152 -12.90 5.14 4.20
CA SER A 152 -12.61 3.83 4.79
C SER A 152 -11.72 3.98 6.02
N LEU A 153 -12.11 3.33 7.11
CA LEU A 153 -11.28 3.13 8.30
C LEU A 153 -10.88 1.65 8.34
N SER A 154 -9.59 1.39 8.34
CA SER A 154 -9.03 0.04 8.34
C SER A 154 -8.19 -0.17 9.59
N THR A 155 -8.47 -1.25 10.31
CA THR A 155 -7.65 -1.74 11.43
C THR A 155 -7.04 -3.07 11.02
N GLU A 156 -5.72 -3.20 11.08
CA GLU A 156 -4.99 -4.37 10.63
C GLU A 156 -4.03 -4.87 11.72
N LEU A 157 -4.09 -6.16 12.01
CA LEU A 157 -3.11 -6.88 12.81
C LEU A 157 -2.27 -7.75 11.88
N SER A 158 -0.98 -7.56 11.88
CA SER A 158 -0.04 -8.25 10.98
C SER A 158 1.14 -8.83 11.73
N ARG A 159 1.71 -9.91 11.18
CA ARG A 159 2.97 -10.48 11.60
C ARG A 159 3.94 -10.49 10.42
N ASN A 160 5.16 -9.99 10.65
CA ASN A 160 6.19 -9.88 9.62
C ASN A 160 7.22 -11.02 9.70
N SER A 161 8.15 -11.08 8.75
CA SER A 161 9.20 -12.11 8.70
C SER A 161 10.23 -12.03 9.84
N LEU A 162 10.18 -10.96 10.64
CA LEU A 162 10.99 -10.81 11.86
C LEU A 162 10.28 -11.38 13.11
N ASN A 163 9.13 -12.03 12.93
CA ASN A 163 8.26 -12.50 14.01
C ASN A 163 7.67 -11.38 14.88
N GLU A 164 7.60 -10.14 14.37
CA GLU A 164 7.00 -9.03 15.07
C GLU A 164 5.53 -8.89 14.74
N ASN A 165 4.72 -8.60 15.75
CA ASN A 165 3.32 -8.25 15.59
C ASN A 165 3.17 -6.74 15.48
N ASN A 166 2.41 -6.28 14.51
CA ASN A 166 2.13 -4.87 14.27
C ASN A 166 0.63 -4.64 14.17
N LEU A 167 0.16 -3.62 14.89
CA LEU A 167 -1.19 -3.11 14.79
C LEU A 167 -1.15 -1.78 14.03
N SER A 168 -1.94 -1.65 12.98
CA SER A 168 -2.01 -0.43 12.18
C SER A 168 -3.43 0.05 12.01
N PHE A 169 -3.59 1.36 12.00
CA PHE A 169 -4.84 2.06 11.71
C PHE A 169 -4.62 2.91 10.46
N LYS A 170 -5.54 2.82 9.52
CA LYS A 170 -5.46 3.56 8.25
C LYS A 170 -6.79 4.23 7.99
N LEU A 171 -6.75 5.52 7.73
CA LEU A 171 -7.88 6.27 7.23
C LEU A 171 -7.63 6.53 5.73
N GLY A 172 -8.52 6.07 4.89
CA GLY A 172 -8.51 6.30 3.45
C GLY A 172 -9.72 7.12 3.04
N ALA A 173 -9.51 8.02 2.10
CA ALA A 173 -10.58 8.70 1.38
C ALA A 173 -10.21 8.66 -0.10
N ASP A 174 -10.95 7.91 -0.89
CA ASP A 174 -10.83 7.90 -2.34
C ASP A 174 -11.80 8.95 -2.90
N PHE A 175 -11.26 10.04 -3.42
CA PHE A 175 -12.01 11.11 -4.10
C PHE A 175 -11.99 10.90 -5.61
#